data_1c45c6d99f2ce93a13e94225852a5524
#
_entry.id   1c45c6d99f2ce93a13e94225852a5524
#
_cell.length_a   1.000
_cell.length_b   1.000
_cell.length_c   1.000
_cell.angle_alpha   90.00
_cell.angle_beta   90.00
_cell.angle_gamma   90.00
#
_symmetry.space_group_name_H-M   'P 1'
#
loop_
_entity.id
_entity.type
_entity.pdbx_description
1 polymer ?
#
loop_
_entity_poly.entity_id
_entity_poly.type
_entity_poly.pdbx_seq_one_letter_code
_entity_poly.pdbx_strand_id
1 'polypeptide(L)'
;MTWGEIQIIALQKMFAKDEPIKVENLNTLRNDDDCKWYLSAMPAVANEAIQRIKPYVKNIYEYDEENKKYKKTEVDKIDNDTDNDTVINYPEDACVLIPLYIASQLYKDDDISQATAYRNEFEVGLQDLYYNVENQESIKEVY
;
A
#
# COMPACT_ATOMS: atom_id res chain seq x y z
N MET A 1 6.57 -6.05 0.86
CA MET A 1 5.14 -6.45 0.98
C MET A 1 4.59 -6.75 -0.41
N THR A 2 3.83 -7.83 -0.55
CA THR A 2 3.23 -8.22 -1.82
C THR A 2 1.87 -7.56 -2.02
N TRP A 3 1.42 -7.52 -3.28
CA TRP A 3 0.08 -7.04 -3.60
C TRP A 3 -1.01 -7.87 -2.90
N GLY A 4 -0.81 -9.19 -2.82
CA GLY A 4 -1.74 -10.07 -2.08
C GLY A 4 -1.86 -9.71 -0.61
N GLU A 5 -0.75 -9.45 0.05
CA GLU A 5 -0.75 -9.03 1.46
C GLU A 5 -1.47 -7.69 1.67
N ILE A 6 -1.27 -6.73 0.75
CA ILE A 6 -1.96 -5.44 0.80
C ILE A 6 -3.47 -5.61 0.70
N GLN A 7 -3.94 -6.45 -0.23
CA GLN A 7 -5.37 -6.73 -0.38
C GLN A 7 -5.97 -7.34 0.88
N ILE A 8 -5.27 -8.29 1.50
CA ILE A 8 -5.72 -8.95 2.74
C ILE A 8 -5.84 -7.93 3.87
N ILE A 9 -4.82 -7.11 4.08
CA ILE A 9 -4.83 -6.12 5.15
C ILE A 9 -5.99 -5.15 4.97
N ALA A 10 -6.22 -4.69 3.74
CA ALA A 10 -7.35 -3.81 3.43
C ALA A 10 -8.70 -4.47 3.73
N LEU A 11 -8.88 -5.73 3.31
CA LEU A 11 -10.10 -6.48 3.61
C LEU A 11 -10.32 -6.67 5.10
N GLN A 12 -9.27 -6.98 5.86
CA GLN A 12 -9.37 -7.16 7.31
C GLN A 12 -9.75 -5.87 8.03
N LYS A 13 -9.34 -4.72 7.50
CA LYS A 13 -9.73 -3.41 8.04
C LYS A 13 -11.21 -3.11 7.81
N MET A 14 -11.77 -3.56 6.70
CA MET A 14 -13.17 -3.32 6.33
C MET A 14 -14.11 -4.39 6.87
N PHE A 15 -13.65 -5.63 7.01
CA PHE A 15 -14.45 -6.76 7.45
C PHE A 15 -13.80 -7.41 8.66
N ALA A 16 -14.44 -7.28 9.83
CA ALA A 16 -14.05 -8.02 11.01
C ALA A 16 -14.50 -9.48 10.85
N LYS A 17 -13.57 -10.37 10.55
CA LYS A 17 -13.82 -11.81 10.47
C LYS A 17 -13.17 -12.52 11.66
N ASP A 18 -13.80 -13.60 12.13
CA ASP A 18 -13.32 -14.39 13.27
C ASP A 18 -11.98 -15.07 12.97
N GLU A 19 -11.70 -15.35 11.69
CA GLU A 19 -10.45 -15.97 11.26
C GLU A 19 -9.66 -15.03 10.35
N PRO A 20 -8.32 -15.04 10.44
CA PRO A 20 -7.47 -14.25 9.53
C PRO A 20 -7.68 -14.68 8.08
N ILE A 21 -7.79 -13.70 7.19
CA ILE A 21 -7.84 -13.95 5.75
C ILE A 21 -6.41 -14.24 5.26
N LYS A 22 -6.26 -15.26 4.43
CA LYS A 22 -4.97 -15.65 3.84
C LYS A 22 -4.92 -15.29 2.36
N VAL A 23 -3.72 -15.08 1.82
CA VAL A 23 -3.52 -14.76 0.38
C VAL A 23 -4.18 -15.81 -0.50
N GLU A 24 -4.10 -17.08 -0.16
CA GLU A 24 -4.70 -18.19 -0.90
C GLU A 24 -6.23 -18.12 -0.98
N ASN A 25 -6.88 -17.36 -0.08
CA ASN A 25 -8.33 -17.17 -0.07
C ASN A 25 -8.79 -16.08 -1.06
N LEU A 26 -7.89 -15.25 -1.59
CA LEU A 26 -8.25 -14.11 -2.45
C LEU A 26 -9.02 -14.53 -3.70
N ASN A 27 -8.62 -15.64 -4.33
CA ASN A 27 -9.30 -16.12 -5.54
C ASN A 27 -10.76 -16.51 -5.26
N THR A 28 -11.02 -17.11 -4.11
CA THR A 28 -12.39 -17.44 -3.68
C THR A 28 -13.17 -16.16 -3.35
N LEU A 29 -12.56 -15.20 -2.66
CA LEU A 29 -13.20 -13.95 -2.26
C LEU A 29 -13.53 -13.04 -3.46
N ARG A 30 -12.82 -13.18 -4.58
CA ARG A 30 -13.15 -12.47 -5.83
C ARG A 30 -14.51 -12.85 -6.40
N ASN A 31 -15.03 -14.01 -6.03
CA ASN A 31 -16.35 -14.50 -6.41
C ASN A 31 -17.38 -14.40 -5.28
N ASP A 32 -16.99 -13.90 -4.11
CA ASP A 32 -17.86 -13.70 -2.95
C ASP A 32 -18.66 -12.40 -3.14
N ASP A 33 -19.98 -12.47 -2.97
CA ASP A 33 -20.87 -11.32 -3.20
C ASP A 33 -20.55 -10.11 -2.31
N ASP A 34 -20.02 -10.33 -1.12
CA ASP A 34 -19.68 -9.25 -0.18
C ASP A 34 -18.33 -8.59 -0.51
N CYS A 35 -17.38 -9.37 -1.02
CA CYS A 35 -15.99 -8.92 -1.22
C CYS A 35 -15.63 -8.58 -2.66
N LYS A 36 -16.33 -9.13 -3.65
CA LYS A 36 -15.93 -9.00 -5.07
C LYS A 36 -15.83 -7.56 -5.56
N TRP A 37 -16.74 -6.69 -5.13
CA TRP A 37 -16.73 -5.29 -5.53
C TRP A 37 -15.52 -4.57 -4.96
N TYR A 38 -15.24 -4.79 -3.67
CA TYR A 38 -14.08 -4.17 -3.02
C TYR A 38 -12.78 -4.61 -3.68
N LEU A 39 -12.61 -5.90 -3.93
CA LEU A 39 -11.41 -6.42 -4.57
C LEU A 39 -11.22 -5.86 -5.98
N SER A 40 -12.30 -5.74 -6.76
CA SER A 40 -12.21 -5.16 -8.11
C SER A 40 -11.87 -3.68 -8.11
N ALA A 41 -12.23 -2.94 -7.07
CA ALA A 41 -11.96 -1.52 -6.92
C ALA A 41 -10.57 -1.22 -6.34
N MET A 42 -9.95 -2.17 -5.65
CA MET A 42 -8.67 -1.97 -4.96
C MET A 42 -7.51 -1.51 -5.85
N PRO A 43 -7.31 -2.06 -7.08
CA PRO A 43 -6.17 -1.64 -7.90
C PRO A 43 -6.13 -0.14 -8.20
N ALA A 44 -7.26 0.45 -8.58
CA ALA A 44 -7.32 1.88 -8.87
C ALA A 44 -7.00 2.73 -7.64
N VAL A 45 -7.54 2.36 -6.48
CA VAL A 45 -7.29 3.07 -5.22
C VAL A 45 -5.85 2.87 -4.75
N ALA A 46 -5.28 1.66 -4.93
CA ALA A 46 -3.89 1.40 -4.62
C ALA A 46 -2.94 2.28 -5.43
N ASN A 47 -3.23 2.47 -6.72
CA ASN A 47 -2.42 3.37 -7.57
C ASN A 47 -2.49 4.82 -7.09
N GLU A 48 -3.65 5.29 -6.62
CA GLU A 48 -3.76 6.61 -6.01
C GLU A 48 -2.90 6.73 -4.75
N ALA A 49 -2.94 5.70 -3.89
CA ALA A 49 -2.11 5.67 -2.68
C ALA A 49 -0.62 5.72 -3.03
N ILE A 50 -0.19 4.95 -4.01
CA ILE A 50 1.19 4.92 -4.48
C ILE A 50 1.64 6.31 -4.97
N GLN A 51 0.79 7.01 -5.71
CA GLN A 51 1.09 8.37 -6.17
C GLN A 51 1.22 9.37 -5.01
N ARG A 52 0.42 9.21 -3.96
CA ARG A 52 0.51 10.06 -2.77
C ARG A 52 1.74 9.76 -1.91
N ILE A 53 2.17 8.51 -1.88
CA ILE A 53 3.34 8.06 -1.12
C ILE A 53 4.65 8.44 -1.84
N LYS A 54 4.64 8.44 -3.16
CA LYS A 54 5.83 8.63 -4.02
C LYS A 54 6.70 9.83 -3.64
N PRO A 55 6.18 11.03 -3.35
CA PRO A 55 7.02 12.17 -2.96
C PRO A 55 7.82 11.93 -1.67
N TYR A 56 7.33 11.07 -0.78
CA TYR A 56 7.93 10.78 0.52
C TYR A 56 8.99 9.68 0.46
N VAL A 57 9.05 8.93 -0.66
CA VAL A 57 10.02 7.84 -0.90
C VAL A 57 10.85 8.09 -2.15
N LYS A 58 10.93 9.32 -2.60
CA LYS A 58 11.55 9.72 -3.88
C LYS A 58 13.03 9.38 -4.01
N ASN A 59 13.72 9.13 -2.90
CA ASN A 59 15.16 8.89 -2.88
C ASN A 59 15.50 7.39 -2.68
N ILE A 60 14.58 6.49 -2.97
CA ILE A 60 14.85 5.06 -2.92
C ILE A 60 15.43 4.61 -4.24
N TYR A 61 16.61 3.98 -4.19
CA TYR A 61 17.35 3.53 -5.35
C TYR A 61 17.70 2.04 -5.23
N GLU A 62 17.70 1.34 -6.35
CA GLU A 62 18.20 -0.01 -6.49
C GLU A 62 19.52 0.00 -7.25
N TYR A 63 20.43 -0.91 -6.88
CA TYR A 63 21.67 -1.08 -7.63
C TYR A 63 21.42 -1.95 -8.85
N ASP A 64 21.76 -1.42 -10.03
CA ASP A 64 21.69 -2.12 -11.31
C ASP A 64 23.06 -2.74 -11.61
N GLU A 65 23.17 -4.06 -11.46
CA GLU A 65 24.42 -4.79 -11.67
C GLU A 65 24.88 -4.77 -13.14
N GLU A 66 23.95 -4.74 -14.09
CA GLU A 66 24.30 -4.70 -15.52
C GLU A 66 24.97 -3.40 -15.91
N ASN A 67 24.42 -2.27 -15.46
CA ASN A 67 24.92 -0.93 -15.78
C ASN A 67 25.87 -0.38 -14.71
N LYS A 68 26.10 -1.10 -13.62
CA LYS A 68 26.96 -0.74 -12.49
C LYS A 68 26.66 0.64 -11.93
N LYS A 69 25.39 0.97 -11.78
CA LYS A 69 24.92 2.25 -11.22
C LYS A 69 23.63 2.07 -10.43
N TYR A 70 23.33 3.03 -9.57
CA TYR A 70 22.04 3.09 -8.88
C TYR A 70 21.00 3.73 -9.79
N LYS A 71 19.81 3.12 -9.83
CA LYS A 71 18.65 3.70 -10.50
C LYS A 71 17.50 3.84 -9.51
N LYS A 72 16.63 4.82 -9.73
CA LYS A 72 15.47 5.06 -8.90
C LYS A 72 14.51 3.88 -8.99
N THR A 73 14.08 3.38 -7.83
CA THR A 73 13.06 2.33 -7.76
C THR A 73 11.69 2.92 -8.16
N GLU A 74 11.01 2.25 -9.07
CA GLU A 74 9.65 2.58 -9.48
C GLU A 74 8.70 1.42 -9.14
N VAL A 75 7.46 1.77 -8.80
CA VAL A 75 6.40 0.80 -8.58
C VAL A 75 5.53 0.77 -9.82
N ASP A 76 5.38 -0.42 -10.42
CA ASP A 76 4.55 -0.60 -11.59
C ASP A 76 3.07 -0.39 -11.27
N LYS A 77 2.32 0.04 -12.28
CA LYS A 77 0.88 0.22 -12.15
C LYS A 77 0.20 -1.12 -11.81
N ILE A 78 -0.68 -1.08 -10.82
CA ILE A 78 -1.46 -2.24 -10.37
C ILE A 78 -2.80 -2.26 -11.13
N ASP A 79 -3.20 -3.44 -11.58
CA ASP A 79 -4.50 -3.68 -12.21
C ASP A 79 -5.10 -5.00 -11.71
N ASN A 80 -6.25 -5.40 -12.27
CA ASN A 80 -6.93 -6.62 -11.84
C ASN A 80 -6.19 -7.91 -12.26
N ASP A 81 -5.25 -7.81 -13.19
CA ASP A 81 -4.43 -8.93 -13.64
C ASP A 81 -3.08 -9.01 -12.91
N THR A 82 -2.77 -8.04 -12.05
CA THR A 82 -1.54 -8.04 -11.26
C THR A 82 -1.50 -9.26 -10.34
N ASP A 83 -0.40 -10.01 -10.41
CA ASP A 83 -0.20 -11.21 -9.60
C ASP A 83 -0.13 -10.85 -8.11
N ASN A 84 -0.75 -11.68 -7.27
CA ASN A 84 -0.71 -11.51 -5.81
C ASN A 84 0.70 -11.62 -5.23
N ASP A 85 1.62 -12.30 -5.91
CA ASP A 85 3.03 -12.43 -5.51
C ASP A 85 3.88 -11.23 -5.90
N THR A 86 3.32 -10.27 -6.64
CA THR A 86 4.03 -9.06 -7.06
C THR A 86 4.47 -8.26 -5.83
N VAL A 87 5.77 -8.01 -5.72
CA VAL A 87 6.35 -7.23 -4.62
C VAL A 87 6.23 -5.73 -4.93
N ILE A 88 5.74 -4.97 -3.97
CA ILE A 88 5.72 -3.51 -4.05
C ILE A 88 7.05 -3.00 -3.49
N ASN A 89 7.86 -2.38 -4.35
CA ASN A 89 9.24 -1.99 -4.06
C ASN A 89 9.35 -0.68 -3.25
N TYR A 90 8.53 -0.54 -2.22
CA TYR A 90 8.64 0.52 -1.23
C TYR A 90 9.05 -0.08 0.12
N PRO A 91 9.66 0.70 1.02
CA PRO A 91 9.92 0.24 2.38
C PRO A 91 8.64 -0.21 3.08
N GLU A 92 8.77 -1.07 4.07
CA GLU A 92 7.65 -1.63 4.82
C GLU A 92 6.76 -0.53 5.41
N ASP A 93 7.34 0.51 6.00
CA ASP A 93 6.62 1.63 6.59
C ASP A 93 5.83 2.47 5.57
N ALA A 94 6.23 2.45 4.30
CA ALA A 94 5.46 3.05 3.21
C ALA A 94 4.38 2.10 2.70
N CYS A 95 4.69 0.80 2.55
CA CYS A 95 3.76 -0.20 2.05
C CYS A 95 2.51 -0.33 2.93
N VAL A 96 2.66 -0.25 4.26
CA VAL A 96 1.52 -0.37 5.19
C VAL A 96 0.52 0.77 5.07
N LEU A 97 0.90 1.88 4.44
CA LEU A 97 -0.01 3.00 4.17
C LEU A 97 -0.97 2.73 3.02
N ILE A 98 -0.62 1.83 2.11
CA ILE A 98 -1.47 1.52 0.94
C ILE A 98 -2.81 0.91 1.38
N PRO A 99 -2.85 -0.15 2.21
CA PRO A 99 -4.14 -0.70 2.65
C PRO A 99 -4.94 0.26 3.53
N LEU A 100 -4.29 1.14 4.29
CA LEU A 100 -4.99 2.20 5.03
C LEU A 100 -5.75 3.14 4.09
N TYR A 101 -5.10 3.57 3.03
CA TYR A 101 -5.73 4.43 2.03
C TYR A 101 -6.87 3.71 1.32
N ILE A 102 -6.66 2.45 0.92
CA ILE A 102 -7.70 1.63 0.29
C ILE A 102 -8.93 1.55 1.18
N ALA A 103 -8.76 1.19 2.45
CA ALA A 103 -9.87 1.10 3.40
C ALA A 103 -10.57 2.45 3.60
N SER A 104 -9.82 3.55 3.68
CA SER A 104 -10.39 4.89 3.83
C SER A 104 -11.27 5.31 2.65
N GLN A 105 -10.96 4.86 1.45
CA GLN A 105 -11.71 5.21 0.24
C GLN A 105 -12.89 4.27 -0.01
N LEU A 106 -12.72 2.98 0.20
CA LEU A 106 -13.73 1.98 -0.15
C LEU A 106 -14.76 1.77 0.96
N TYR A 107 -14.42 2.06 2.22
CA TYR A 107 -15.32 1.81 3.35
C TYR A 107 -16.19 3.01 3.74
N LYS A 108 -16.00 4.15 3.10
CA LYS A 108 -16.67 5.41 3.50
C LYS A 108 -18.21 5.37 3.37
N ASP A 109 -18.74 4.58 2.44
CA ASP A 109 -20.19 4.45 2.24
C ASP A 109 -20.82 3.47 3.24
N ASP A 110 -20.02 2.56 3.80
CA ASP A 110 -20.48 1.58 4.80
C ASP A 110 -20.29 2.08 6.24
N ASP A 111 -19.17 2.74 6.51
CA ASP A 111 -18.85 3.28 7.84
C ASP A 111 -17.94 4.50 7.70
N ILE A 112 -18.55 5.67 7.65
CA ILE A 112 -17.82 6.93 7.46
C ILE A 112 -16.88 7.24 8.63
N SER A 113 -17.25 6.89 9.86
CA SER A 113 -16.41 7.13 11.04
C SER A 113 -15.12 6.31 10.98
N GLN A 114 -15.22 5.03 10.64
CA GLN A 114 -14.07 4.15 10.51
C GLN A 114 -13.20 4.54 9.31
N ALA A 115 -13.81 4.87 8.19
CA ALA A 115 -13.10 5.34 7.01
C ALA A 115 -12.30 6.63 7.31
N THR A 116 -12.89 7.55 8.06
CA THR A 116 -12.22 8.79 8.48
C THR A 116 -11.04 8.49 9.41
N ALA A 117 -11.18 7.54 10.33
CA ALA A 117 -10.08 7.11 11.19
C ALA A 117 -8.92 6.55 10.36
N TYR A 118 -9.17 5.70 9.37
CA TYR A 118 -8.14 5.19 8.47
C TYR A 118 -7.48 6.30 7.66
N ARG A 119 -8.25 7.29 7.21
CA ARG A 119 -7.71 8.43 6.49
C ARG A 119 -6.76 9.24 7.37
N ASN A 120 -7.12 9.46 8.62
CA ASN A 120 -6.27 10.17 9.56
C ASN A 120 -4.97 9.40 9.84
N GLU A 121 -5.04 8.09 10.01
CA GLU A 121 -3.85 7.23 10.16
C GLU A 121 -2.93 7.32 8.94
N PHE A 122 -3.51 7.33 7.75
CA PHE A 122 -2.75 7.48 6.50
C PHE A 122 -2.01 8.82 6.46
N GLU A 123 -2.67 9.92 6.78
CA GLU A 123 -2.05 11.26 6.77
C GLU A 123 -0.92 11.38 7.82
N VAL A 124 -1.13 10.82 9.02
CA VAL A 124 -0.08 10.77 10.04
C VAL A 124 1.11 9.93 9.56
N GLY A 125 0.83 8.79 8.95
CA GLY A 125 1.88 7.92 8.39
C GLY A 125 2.70 8.60 7.30
N LEU A 126 2.08 9.42 6.44
CA LEU A 126 2.81 10.21 5.45
C LEU A 126 3.76 11.22 6.10
N GLN A 127 3.29 11.89 7.15
CA GLN A 127 4.13 12.83 7.90
C GLN A 127 5.33 12.13 8.54
N ASP A 128 5.10 10.95 9.11
CA ASP A 128 6.18 10.15 9.71
C ASP A 128 7.21 9.72 8.66
N LEU A 129 6.79 9.34 7.45
CA LEU A 129 7.70 9.03 6.35
C LEU A 129 8.55 10.25 5.97
N TYR A 130 7.94 11.41 5.86
CA TYR A 130 8.64 12.64 5.54
C TYR A 130 9.71 12.96 6.58
N TYR A 131 9.36 12.88 7.85
CA TYR A 131 10.27 13.12 8.97
C TYR A 131 11.46 12.15 8.96
N ASN A 132 11.20 10.86 8.74
CA ASN A 132 12.25 9.84 8.69
C ASN A 132 13.21 10.05 7.51
N VAL A 133 12.70 10.40 6.34
CA VAL A 133 13.53 10.69 5.16
C VAL A 133 14.43 11.91 5.41
N GLU A 134 13.91 13.00 5.97
CA GLU A 134 14.69 14.19 6.31
C GLU A 134 15.79 13.87 7.33
N ASN A 135 15.50 13.10 8.35
CA ASN A 135 16.49 12.70 9.36
C ASN A 135 17.61 11.86 8.73
N GLN A 136 17.28 10.94 7.82
CA GLN A 136 18.27 10.12 7.12
C GLN A 136 19.17 10.97 6.23
N GLU A 137 18.62 11.93 5.52
CA GLU A 137 19.39 12.88 4.69
C GLU A 137 20.34 13.72 5.54
N SER A 138 19.87 14.23 6.67
CA SER A 138 20.67 15.00 7.62
C SER A 138 21.84 14.19 8.18
N ILE A 139 21.63 12.92 8.50
CA ILE A 139 22.69 12.02 8.97
C ILE A 139 23.73 11.79 7.87
N LYS A 140 23.31 11.62 6.62
CA LYS A 140 24.22 11.44 5.49
C LYS A 140 25.07 12.67 5.22
N GLU A 141 24.57 13.87 5.44
CA GLU A 141 25.31 15.13 5.25
C GLU A 141 26.41 15.32 6.28
N VAL A 142 26.26 14.72 7.47
CA VAL A 142 27.24 14.82 8.56
C VAL A 142 28.40 13.83 8.36
N TYR A 143 28.22 12.78 7.63
CA TYR A 143 29.21 11.76 7.33
C TYR A 143 29.63 11.80 5.85
#